data_7c3b03a43ccce06ec64832f4cc58eb74
#
_entry.id   7c3b03a43ccce06ec64832f4cc58eb74
#
_cell.length_a   1.000
_cell.length_b   1.000
_cell.length_c   1.000
_cell.angle_alpha   90.00
_cell.angle_beta   90.00
_cell.angle_gamma   90.00
#
_symmetry.space_group_name_H-M   'P 1'
#
loop_
_entity.id
_entity.type
_entity.pdbx_description
1 polymer ?
#
loop_
_entity_poly.entity_id
_entity_poly.type
_entity_poly.pdbx_seq_one_letter_code
_entity_poly.pdbx_strand_id
1 'polypeptide(L)'
;MNRIFQTISLTAVMLIAMTGASGAASETETVAPETTVRDEAVPGSYLGDRAELADLKGYLGLAAENNNDLRAAFQQWQAAIKRAVRADTLPDPRLNFGYYTTPLETRGGPARYKYGLSQSLPFFGKLGAKERMALREADGFKAKFDALKLTTFLEVKKLYYEYAYLARAIEITGENIELMQYLEKIATARYTSGSAKHSDIIRPQVELGKLEDRLNSLKDLKRPLAARLNSLLDNPPDADIPFPASVPAMSITDSDDALVAMLDESNPQLAYWETVLAREEAGRDLAERDYYPDFTFGLDVTEVDKARNPGVMGDGDNPVMATMSFNVPLWFGAREAAVEESQAKIISAKRSHMGLQRKLRADLELALYKYRDAGRKIDLYRDTLVPKAEQSLGVVMEGFMTGTGTSLDLIDSEQTLLELKLAYYRALADQAQRLAEIETLVGVELPCEFHGSLLSKDQ
;
A
#
# COMPACT_ATOMS: atom_id res chain seq x y z
N MET A 1 -15.30 46.96 49.27
CA MET A 1 -14.60 45.65 49.44
C MET A 1 -15.56 44.46 49.35
N ASN A 2 -16.81 44.65 48.89
CA ASN A 2 -17.85 43.59 48.81
C ASN A 2 -18.25 43.19 47.38
N ARG A 3 -17.59 43.71 46.34
CA ARG A 3 -17.90 43.40 44.92
C ARG A 3 -17.03 42.30 44.27
N ILE A 4 -15.95 41.90 44.94
CA ILE A 4 -15.00 40.86 44.39
C ILE A 4 -15.45 39.46 44.81
N PHE A 5 -16.21 39.29 45.90
CA PHE A 5 -16.64 37.98 46.41
C PHE A 5 -17.86 37.37 45.69
N GLN A 6 -18.69 38.18 44.98
CA GLN A 6 -19.83 37.64 44.22
C GLN A 6 -19.46 37.05 42.88
N THR A 7 -18.36 37.49 42.29
CA THR A 7 -17.86 36.94 40.99
C THR A 7 -17.19 35.57 41.10
N ILE A 8 -16.67 35.20 42.28
CA ILE A 8 -16.00 33.92 42.51
C ILE A 8 -16.98 32.77 42.76
N SER A 9 -18.19 33.07 43.21
CA SER A 9 -19.20 32.02 43.49
C SER A 9 -19.89 31.47 42.23
N LEU A 10 -19.91 32.24 41.12
CA LEU A 10 -20.52 31.77 39.85
C LEU A 10 -19.65 30.79 39.08
N THR A 11 -18.33 30.91 39.20
CA THR A 11 -17.38 29.97 38.58
C THR A 11 -17.39 28.58 39.23
N ALA A 12 -17.70 28.50 40.53
CA ALA A 12 -17.79 27.23 41.27
C ALA A 12 -19.05 26.42 40.92
N VAL A 13 -20.18 27.09 40.63
CA VAL A 13 -21.42 26.38 40.24
C VAL A 13 -21.36 25.82 38.82
N MET A 14 -20.58 26.44 37.92
CA MET A 14 -20.41 25.94 36.56
C MET A 14 -19.46 24.74 36.48
N LEU A 15 -18.49 24.60 37.41
CA LEU A 15 -17.59 23.45 37.48
C LEU A 15 -18.29 22.19 38.03
N ILE A 16 -19.30 22.33 38.88
CA ILE A 16 -20.06 21.21 39.49
C ILE A 16 -21.08 20.62 38.52
N ALA A 17 -21.58 21.39 37.55
CA ALA A 17 -22.48 20.88 36.51
C ALA A 17 -21.76 20.03 35.45
N MET A 18 -20.43 20.17 35.29
CA MET A 18 -19.63 19.37 34.35
C MET A 18 -19.12 18.04 34.95
N THR A 19 -19.10 17.87 36.28
CA THR A 19 -18.62 16.64 36.93
C THR A 19 -19.75 15.64 37.24
N GLY A 20 -21.02 15.98 37.02
CA GLY A 20 -22.17 15.13 37.35
C GLY A 20 -22.68 14.20 36.24
N ALA A 21 -22.13 14.26 35.03
CA ALA A 21 -22.57 13.45 33.89
C ALA A 21 -21.65 12.27 33.53
N SER A 22 -20.69 11.92 34.41
CA SER A 22 -19.76 10.80 34.22
C SER A 22 -20.15 9.59 35.07
N GLY A 23 -21.35 9.08 34.90
CA GLY A 23 -21.81 7.95 35.70
C GLY A 23 -22.87 7.11 35.00
N ALA A 24 -22.56 6.53 33.84
CA ALA A 24 -23.14 5.30 33.25
C ALA A 24 -22.45 5.02 31.91
N ALA A 25 -21.18 4.67 31.93
CA ALA A 25 -20.55 4.01 30.80
C ALA A 25 -20.26 2.58 31.26
N SER A 26 -20.93 1.62 30.61
CA SER A 26 -20.59 0.22 30.62
C SER A 26 -19.12 0.05 30.31
N GLU A 27 -18.47 -0.86 31.03
CA GLU A 27 -17.12 -1.34 30.76
C GLU A 27 -17.05 -1.87 29.31
N THR A 28 -16.73 -1.00 28.39
CA THR A 28 -16.07 -1.34 27.14
C THR A 28 -14.61 -1.01 27.35
N GLU A 29 -13.79 -2.04 27.34
CA GLU A 29 -12.35 -2.03 27.35
C GLU A 29 -11.84 -0.93 26.41
N THR A 30 -11.52 0.24 26.99
CA THR A 30 -10.85 1.33 26.29
C THR A 30 -9.41 0.88 26.09
N VAL A 31 -9.14 0.23 24.94
CA VAL A 31 -7.81 0.20 24.36
C VAL A 31 -7.51 1.64 23.92
N ALA A 32 -7.04 2.44 24.86
CA ALA A 32 -6.33 3.66 24.55
C ALA A 32 -4.99 3.23 23.94
N PRO A 33 -4.68 3.62 22.68
CA PRO A 33 -3.32 3.46 22.21
C PRO A 33 -2.48 4.59 22.83
N GLU A 34 -1.92 4.36 24.00
CA GLU A 34 -0.67 4.99 24.37
C GLU A 34 0.41 4.44 23.45
N THR A 35 0.42 4.89 22.23
CA THR A 35 1.55 4.74 21.35
C THR A 35 2.28 6.07 21.34
N THR A 36 3.24 6.25 22.23
CA THR A 36 4.42 7.03 21.90
C THR A 36 4.86 6.56 20.53
N VAL A 37 4.65 7.44 19.53
CA VAL A 37 5.13 7.25 18.16
C VAL A 37 6.67 7.25 18.23
N ARG A 38 7.25 6.12 18.61
CA ARG A 38 8.52 5.71 18.00
C ARG A 38 8.18 5.42 16.55
N ASP A 39 9.03 5.87 15.65
CA ASP A 39 9.09 5.33 14.28
C ASP A 39 9.14 3.80 14.41
N GLU A 40 7.97 3.15 14.50
CA GLU A 40 7.89 1.72 14.37
C GLU A 40 8.20 1.44 12.92
N ALA A 41 9.46 1.11 12.68
CA ALA A 41 9.91 0.51 11.46
C ALA A 41 8.87 -0.55 11.04
N VAL A 42 8.33 -0.42 9.85
CA VAL A 42 7.43 -1.42 9.27
C VAL A 42 8.09 -2.78 9.49
N PRO A 43 7.44 -3.75 10.17
CA PRO A 43 8.09 -5.00 10.50
C PRO A 43 8.62 -5.66 9.23
N GLY A 44 9.93 -5.63 9.01
CA GLY A 44 10.61 -6.20 7.85
C GLY A 44 10.74 -7.72 7.90
N SER A 45 9.86 -8.43 8.61
CA SER A 45 10.01 -9.85 8.92
C SER A 45 9.15 -10.81 8.08
N TYR A 46 8.85 -10.45 6.84
CA TYR A 46 8.06 -11.35 5.97
C TYR A 46 8.89 -12.40 5.22
N LEU A 47 10.21 -12.22 5.11
CA LEU A 47 11.08 -13.24 4.54
C LEU A 47 11.76 -13.98 5.68
N GLY A 48 11.40 -15.24 5.91
CA GLY A 48 12.10 -16.14 6.84
C GLY A 48 13.62 -16.17 6.57
N ASP A 49 14.41 -16.81 7.46
CA ASP A 49 15.88 -16.93 7.37
C ASP A 49 16.35 -17.75 6.16
N ARG A 50 16.06 -17.28 4.96
CA ARG A 50 16.45 -17.88 3.70
C ARG A 50 17.70 -17.17 3.20
N ALA A 51 18.87 -17.77 3.48
CA ALA A 51 20.16 -17.20 3.09
C ALA A 51 20.28 -16.88 1.59
N GLU A 52 19.58 -17.66 0.74
CA GLU A 52 19.56 -17.50 -0.72
C GLU A 52 18.83 -16.22 -1.20
N LEU A 53 17.97 -15.65 -0.36
CA LEU A 53 17.22 -14.41 -0.65
C LEU A 53 17.59 -13.27 0.30
N ALA A 54 18.75 -13.35 0.96
CA ALA A 54 19.18 -12.31 1.90
C ALA A 54 19.22 -10.91 1.27
N ASP A 55 19.69 -10.81 0.02
CA ASP A 55 19.73 -9.55 -0.71
C ASP A 55 18.31 -9.01 -0.99
N LEU A 56 17.37 -9.86 -1.40
CA LEU A 56 15.98 -9.46 -1.64
C LEU A 56 15.31 -8.99 -0.35
N LYS A 57 15.55 -9.67 0.78
CA LYS A 57 15.04 -9.24 2.09
C LYS A 57 15.54 -7.84 2.46
N GLY A 58 16.81 -7.56 2.19
CA GLY A 58 17.40 -6.24 2.39
C GLY A 58 16.71 -5.16 1.54
N TYR A 59 16.48 -5.42 0.25
CA TYR A 59 15.78 -4.50 -0.64
C TYR A 59 14.32 -4.26 -0.22
N LEU A 60 13.60 -5.29 0.21
CA LEU A 60 12.24 -5.14 0.71
C LEU A 60 12.19 -4.34 2.02
N GLY A 61 13.16 -4.54 2.92
CA GLY A 61 13.32 -3.74 4.14
C GLY A 61 13.57 -2.27 3.83
N LEU A 62 14.53 -1.97 2.95
CA LEU A 62 14.83 -0.60 2.52
C LEU A 62 13.62 0.07 1.84
N ALA A 63 12.89 -0.64 0.98
CA ALA A 63 11.67 -0.13 0.37
C ALA A 63 10.59 0.16 1.42
N ALA A 64 10.41 -0.73 2.41
CA ALA A 64 9.45 -0.53 3.48
C ALA A 64 9.75 0.70 4.34
N GLU A 65 11.03 0.97 4.59
CA GLU A 65 11.47 2.08 5.44
C GLU A 65 11.55 3.41 4.69
N ASN A 66 12.02 3.41 3.44
CA ASN A 66 12.40 4.62 2.75
C ASN A 66 11.42 5.07 1.67
N ASN A 67 10.61 4.17 1.11
CA ASN A 67 9.73 4.53 0.00
C ASN A 67 8.77 5.67 0.36
N ASN A 68 8.86 6.78 -0.38
CA ASN A 68 8.10 8.00 -0.11
C ASN A 68 6.59 7.82 -0.27
N ASP A 69 6.13 6.96 -1.18
CA ASP A 69 4.71 6.69 -1.38
C ASP A 69 4.14 5.92 -0.18
N LEU A 70 4.90 4.95 0.36
CA LEU A 70 4.53 4.23 1.58
C LEU A 70 4.49 5.15 2.79
N ARG A 71 5.50 6.01 2.96
CA ARG A 71 5.51 7.02 4.02
C ARG A 71 4.34 7.98 3.91
N ALA A 72 4.02 8.45 2.71
CA ALA A 72 2.86 9.32 2.48
C ALA A 72 1.54 8.63 2.83
N ALA A 73 1.34 7.38 2.41
CA ALA A 73 0.15 6.59 2.73
C ALA A 73 0.03 6.32 4.24
N PHE A 74 1.15 6.03 4.92
CA PHE A 74 1.18 5.90 6.37
C PHE A 74 0.76 7.19 7.08
N GLN A 75 1.26 8.36 6.65
CA GLN A 75 0.86 9.65 7.23
C GLN A 75 -0.63 9.95 6.96
N GLN A 76 -1.18 9.55 5.81
CA GLN A 76 -2.62 9.67 5.53
C GLN A 76 -3.44 8.83 6.50
N TRP A 77 -3.02 7.60 6.78
CA TRP A 77 -3.65 6.76 7.80
C TRP A 77 -3.58 7.40 9.18
N GLN A 78 -2.40 7.87 9.62
CA GLN A 78 -2.24 8.58 10.89
C GLN A 78 -3.16 9.82 10.99
N ALA A 79 -3.26 10.59 9.91
CA ALA A 79 -4.16 11.75 9.86
C ALA A 79 -5.65 11.34 10.01
N ALA A 80 -6.05 10.21 9.41
CA ALA A 80 -7.40 9.68 9.54
C ALA A 80 -7.71 9.22 10.98
N ILE A 81 -6.76 8.57 11.67
CA ILE A 81 -6.88 8.22 13.10
C ILE A 81 -7.10 9.48 13.95
N LYS A 82 -6.31 10.55 13.72
CA LYS A 82 -6.48 11.82 14.46
C LYS A 82 -7.82 12.49 14.15
N ARG A 83 -8.35 12.32 12.93
CA ARG A 83 -9.71 12.77 12.57
C ARG A 83 -10.78 12.01 13.35
N ALA A 84 -10.63 10.70 13.53
CA ALA A 84 -11.56 9.88 14.31
C ALA A 84 -11.62 10.33 15.78
N VAL A 85 -10.46 10.54 16.41
CA VAL A 85 -10.40 11.07 17.79
C VAL A 85 -11.13 12.41 17.94
N ARG A 86 -11.10 13.26 16.89
CA ARG A 86 -11.79 14.56 16.92
C ARG A 86 -13.30 14.46 16.61
N ALA A 87 -13.74 13.37 16.00
CA ALA A 87 -15.13 13.21 15.55
C ALA A 87 -16.15 13.09 16.71
N ASP A 88 -15.71 12.59 17.87
CA ASP A 88 -16.52 12.46 19.08
C ASP A 88 -16.50 13.73 19.97
N THR A 89 -15.76 14.76 19.57
CA THR A 89 -15.64 15.98 20.37
C THR A 89 -16.92 16.81 20.25
N LEU A 90 -17.41 17.29 21.40
CA LEU A 90 -18.52 18.25 21.43
C LEU A 90 -18.14 19.54 20.68
N PRO A 91 -19.09 20.19 20.01
CA PRO A 91 -18.87 21.54 19.46
C PRO A 91 -18.38 22.52 20.55
N ASP A 92 -17.48 23.42 20.15
CA ASP A 92 -16.95 24.40 21.10
C ASP A 92 -18.05 25.26 21.73
N PRO A 93 -17.90 25.61 23.03
CA PRO A 93 -18.78 26.60 23.68
C PRO A 93 -18.72 27.93 22.94
N ARG A 94 -19.87 28.57 22.79
CA ARG A 94 -19.95 29.88 22.14
C ARG A 94 -20.08 30.95 23.21
N LEU A 95 -19.15 31.92 23.20
CA LEU A 95 -19.23 33.14 23.99
C LEU A 95 -19.88 34.23 23.13
N ASN A 96 -21.01 34.77 23.61
CA ASN A 96 -21.75 35.86 22.97
C ASN A 96 -21.51 37.14 23.75
N PHE A 97 -21.21 38.22 23.04
CA PHE A 97 -21.10 39.55 23.61
C PHE A 97 -22.05 40.50 22.85
N GLY A 98 -22.91 41.18 23.57
CA GLY A 98 -23.81 42.15 23.01
C GLY A 98 -23.64 43.53 23.69
N TYR A 99 -23.69 44.58 22.89
CA TYR A 99 -23.73 45.98 23.37
C TYR A 99 -24.99 46.67 22.84
N TYR A 100 -25.74 47.25 23.73
CA TYR A 100 -26.93 48.03 23.35
C TYR A 100 -26.48 49.43 22.95
N THR A 101 -26.49 49.77 21.67
CA THR A 101 -26.18 51.11 21.16
C THR A 101 -27.15 52.15 21.64
N THR A 102 -28.41 51.75 21.84
CA THR A 102 -29.43 52.51 22.55
C THR A 102 -29.80 51.73 23.80
N PRO A 103 -29.53 52.25 25.02
CA PRO A 103 -29.83 51.52 26.25
C PRO A 103 -31.28 51.10 26.32
N LEU A 104 -31.54 49.83 26.58
CA LEU A 104 -32.88 49.30 26.81
C LEU A 104 -33.29 49.59 28.26
N GLU A 105 -34.27 50.44 28.47
CA GLU A 105 -34.73 50.76 29.79
C GLU A 105 -35.48 49.59 30.43
N THR A 106 -34.98 49.15 31.59
CA THR A 106 -35.62 48.10 32.37
C THR A 106 -36.05 48.65 33.73
N ARG A 107 -36.88 47.89 34.50
CA ARG A 107 -37.27 48.28 35.82
C ARG A 107 -36.10 48.50 36.78
N GLY A 108 -35.03 47.67 36.63
CA GLY A 108 -33.79 47.75 37.44
C GLY A 108 -32.77 48.75 36.93
N GLY A 109 -32.99 49.39 35.74
CA GLY A 109 -32.13 50.37 35.12
C GLY A 109 -31.87 50.05 33.62
N PRO A 110 -31.15 50.94 32.90
CA PRO A 110 -30.86 50.78 31.50
C PRO A 110 -29.82 49.67 31.28
N ALA A 111 -30.14 48.67 30.43
CA ALA A 111 -29.24 47.61 30.01
C ALA A 111 -28.21 48.15 29.02
N ARG A 112 -26.94 47.83 29.23
CA ARG A 112 -25.81 48.23 28.34
C ARG A 112 -25.09 47.06 27.69
N TYR A 113 -24.76 46.04 28.45
CA TYR A 113 -24.00 44.91 27.97
C TYR A 113 -24.74 43.61 28.24
N LYS A 114 -24.53 42.63 27.34
CA LYS A 114 -25.01 41.28 27.51
C LYS A 114 -23.87 40.32 27.27
N TYR A 115 -23.61 39.41 28.20
CA TYR A 115 -22.64 38.35 28.11
C TYR A 115 -23.39 37.03 28.14
N GLY A 116 -23.07 36.14 27.19
CA GLY A 116 -23.70 34.84 27.14
C GLY A 116 -22.68 33.74 26.86
N LEU A 117 -22.86 32.59 27.49
CA LEU A 117 -22.15 31.37 27.19
C LEU A 117 -23.18 30.33 26.80
N SER A 118 -22.95 29.65 25.66
CA SER A 118 -23.85 28.60 25.20
C SER A 118 -23.08 27.38 24.73
N GLN A 119 -23.62 26.18 25.03
CA GLN A 119 -23.11 24.89 24.63
C GLN A 119 -24.15 24.15 23.82
N SER A 120 -23.74 23.70 22.60
CA SER A 120 -24.58 22.84 21.78
C SER A 120 -24.28 21.39 22.11
N LEU A 121 -25.32 20.60 22.29
CA LEU A 121 -25.29 19.16 22.53
C LEU A 121 -26.04 18.47 21.39
N PRO A 122 -25.31 17.84 20.43
CA PRO A 122 -25.95 17.05 19.40
C PRO A 122 -26.83 15.95 20.02
N PHE A 123 -27.87 15.53 19.32
CA PHE A 123 -28.76 14.48 19.80
C PHE A 123 -27.95 13.19 20.13
N PHE A 124 -28.44 12.48 21.13
CA PHE A 124 -27.78 11.30 21.66
C PHE A 124 -27.39 10.28 20.56
N GLY A 125 -26.12 9.91 20.56
CA GLY A 125 -25.52 8.96 19.62
C GLY A 125 -25.13 9.54 18.25
N LYS A 126 -25.38 10.83 17.93
CA LYS A 126 -24.86 11.47 16.71
C LYS A 126 -23.34 11.52 16.71
N LEU A 127 -22.72 11.91 17.83
CA LEU A 127 -21.26 11.95 17.96
C LEU A 127 -20.67 10.56 17.80
N GLY A 128 -21.19 9.55 18.49
CA GLY A 128 -20.72 8.19 18.35
C GLY A 128 -20.95 7.60 16.95
N ALA A 129 -21.98 8.03 16.20
CA ALA A 129 -22.12 7.64 14.79
C ALA A 129 -21.06 8.29 13.89
N LYS A 130 -20.74 9.59 14.14
CA LYS A 130 -19.64 10.30 13.45
C LYS A 130 -18.28 9.67 13.76
N GLU A 131 -18.03 9.32 15.01
CA GLU A 131 -16.83 8.63 15.44
C GLU A 131 -16.68 7.27 14.72
N ARG A 132 -17.72 6.42 14.77
CA ARG A 132 -17.69 5.12 14.05
C ARG A 132 -17.43 5.30 12.56
N MET A 133 -18.06 6.27 11.92
CA MET A 133 -17.83 6.58 10.51
C MET A 133 -16.37 6.97 10.26
N ALA A 134 -15.80 7.83 11.11
CA ALA A 134 -14.40 8.27 10.99
C ALA A 134 -13.40 7.14 11.31
N LEU A 135 -13.71 6.26 12.27
CA LEU A 135 -12.89 5.06 12.55
C LEU A 135 -12.87 4.11 11.34
N ARG A 136 -14.03 3.84 10.72
CA ARG A 136 -14.09 3.01 9.50
C ARG A 136 -13.38 3.66 8.31
N GLU A 137 -13.39 4.99 8.23
CA GLU A 137 -12.57 5.70 7.24
C GLU A 137 -11.06 5.50 7.51
N ALA A 138 -10.64 5.55 8.78
CA ALA A 138 -9.23 5.28 9.16
C ALA A 138 -8.82 3.83 8.86
N ASP A 139 -9.69 2.84 9.14
CA ASP A 139 -9.48 1.44 8.75
C ASP A 139 -9.31 1.31 7.22
N GLY A 140 -10.09 2.08 6.44
CA GLY A 140 -9.97 2.13 4.99
C GLY A 140 -8.61 2.70 4.51
N PHE A 141 -8.06 3.71 5.19
CA PHE A 141 -6.71 4.20 4.90
C PHE A 141 -5.63 3.19 5.26
N LYS A 142 -5.82 2.41 6.34
CA LYS A 142 -4.94 1.29 6.67
C LYS A 142 -4.93 0.24 5.56
N ALA A 143 -6.10 -0.20 5.12
CA ALA A 143 -6.21 -1.18 4.06
C ALA A 143 -5.57 -0.70 2.72
N LYS A 144 -5.67 0.60 2.42
CA LYS A 144 -4.96 1.22 1.28
C LYS A 144 -3.44 1.20 1.46
N PHE A 145 -2.96 1.50 2.66
CA PHE A 145 -1.53 1.42 2.97
C PHE A 145 -1.00 -0.02 2.80
N ASP A 146 -1.73 -1.02 3.32
CA ASP A 146 -1.37 -2.43 3.21
C ASP A 146 -1.37 -2.89 1.74
N ALA A 147 -2.36 -2.47 0.93
CA ALA A 147 -2.41 -2.76 -0.50
C ALA A 147 -1.24 -2.12 -1.27
N LEU A 148 -0.91 -0.86 -0.96
CA LEU A 148 0.23 -0.17 -1.57
C LEU A 148 1.56 -0.84 -1.20
N LYS A 149 1.70 -1.29 0.06
CA LYS A 149 2.88 -2.04 0.51
C LYS A 149 3.08 -3.32 -0.31
N LEU A 150 2.02 -4.12 -0.49
CA LEU A 150 2.09 -5.34 -1.31
C LEU A 150 2.44 -5.03 -2.77
N THR A 151 1.87 -3.97 -3.34
CA THR A 151 2.19 -3.56 -4.72
C THR A 151 3.65 -3.08 -4.85
N THR A 152 4.14 -2.30 -3.89
CA THR A 152 5.54 -1.86 -3.86
C THR A 152 6.49 -3.06 -3.75
N PHE A 153 6.18 -4.01 -2.87
CA PHE A 153 6.97 -5.23 -2.72
C PHE A 153 6.96 -6.09 -3.98
N LEU A 154 5.83 -6.20 -4.66
CA LEU A 154 5.74 -6.87 -5.96
C LEU A 154 6.66 -6.23 -7.00
N GLU A 155 6.66 -4.89 -7.10
CA GLU A 155 7.53 -4.18 -8.05
C GLU A 155 9.01 -4.37 -7.71
N VAL A 156 9.39 -4.34 -6.42
CA VAL A 156 10.77 -4.65 -5.99
C VAL A 156 11.14 -6.09 -6.37
N LYS A 157 10.30 -7.08 -6.07
CA LYS A 157 10.52 -8.48 -6.41
C LYS A 157 10.65 -8.68 -7.93
N LYS A 158 9.78 -8.07 -8.74
CA LYS A 158 9.83 -8.13 -10.20
C LYS A 158 11.15 -7.58 -10.76
N LEU A 159 11.55 -6.40 -10.28
CA LEU A 159 12.81 -5.79 -10.72
C LEU A 159 14.03 -6.58 -10.27
N TYR A 160 14.01 -7.11 -9.06
CA TYR A 160 15.09 -7.97 -8.54
C TYR A 160 15.30 -9.22 -9.41
N TYR A 161 14.22 -9.93 -9.74
CA TYR A 161 14.30 -11.12 -10.57
C TYR A 161 14.65 -10.82 -12.03
N GLU A 162 14.20 -9.67 -12.56
CA GLU A 162 14.61 -9.20 -13.89
C GLU A 162 16.10 -8.86 -13.92
N TYR A 163 16.60 -8.24 -12.86
CA TYR A 163 18.01 -7.89 -12.72
C TYR A 163 18.90 -9.12 -12.56
N ALA A 164 18.41 -10.15 -11.86
CA ALA A 164 19.07 -11.44 -11.75
C ALA A 164 19.14 -12.17 -13.10
N TYR A 165 18.05 -12.14 -13.87
CA TYR A 165 18.05 -12.67 -15.25
C TYR A 165 19.07 -11.93 -16.13
N LEU A 166 19.10 -10.59 -16.05
CA LEU A 166 20.05 -9.78 -16.82
C LEU A 166 21.50 -10.17 -16.52
N ALA A 167 21.85 -10.42 -15.26
CA ALA A 167 23.18 -10.86 -14.87
C ALA A 167 23.58 -12.16 -15.59
N ARG A 168 22.68 -13.15 -15.57
CA ARG A 168 22.90 -14.43 -16.23
C ARG A 168 22.92 -14.31 -17.74
N ALA A 169 22.09 -13.46 -18.33
CA ALA A 169 22.10 -13.23 -19.77
C ALA A 169 23.41 -12.59 -20.26
N ILE A 170 23.98 -11.67 -19.48
CA ILE A 170 25.30 -11.06 -19.76
C ILE A 170 26.40 -12.14 -19.70
N GLU A 171 26.42 -12.93 -18.63
CA GLU A 171 27.41 -14.00 -18.41
C GLU A 171 27.38 -15.02 -19.55
N ILE A 172 26.21 -15.61 -19.84
CA ILE A 172 26.04 -16.63 -20.88
C ILE A 172 26.40 -16.09 -22.27
N THR A 173 25.98 -14.83 -22.57
CA THR A 173 26.32 -14.21 -23.85
C THR A 173 27.83 -13.95 -23.95
N GLY A 174 28.49 -13.60 -22.83
CA GLY A 174 29.96 -13.47 -22.78
C GLY A 174 30.69 -14.77 -23.02
N GLU A 175 30.30 -15.88 -22.36
CA GLU A 175 30.86 -17.21 -22.59
C GLU A 175 30.70 -17.63 -24.06
N ASN A 176 29.59 -17.29 -24.65
CA ASN A 176 29.28 -17.61 -26.03
C ASN A 176 30.15 -16.80 -27.00
N ILE A 177 30.47 -15.54 -26.73
CA ILE A 177 31.44 -14.75 -27.49
C ILE A 177 32.84 -15.39 -27.43
N GLU A 178 33.29 -15.84 -26.26
CA GLU A 178 34.58 -16.49 -26.11
C GLU A 178 34.67 -17.78 -26.95
N LEU A 179 33.62 -18.59 -26.92
CA LEU A 179 33.50 -19.77 -27.75
C LEU A 179 33.53 -19.42 -29.25
N MET A 180 32.77 -18.42 -29.67
CA MET A 180 32.72 -17.99 -31.08
C MET A 180 34.08 -17.44 -31.56
N GLN A 181 34.81 -16.68 -30.73
CA GLN A 181 36.17 -16.23 -31.02
C GLN A 181 37.15 -17.41 -31.17
N TYR A 182 37.01 -18.44 -30.34
CA TYR A 182 37.78 -19.66 -30.47
C TYR A 182 37.53 -20.39 -31.80
N LEU A 183 36.25 -20.50 -32.21
CA LEU A 183 35.84 -21.09 -33.48
C LEU A 183 36.34 -20.31 -34.69
N GLU A 184 36.32 -18.97 -34.64
CA GLU A 184 36.86 -18.12 -35.70
C GLU A 184 38.38 -18.38 -35.91
N LYS A 185 39.14 -18.51 -34.80
CA LYS A 185 40.57 -18.84 -34.88
C LYS A 185 40.82 -20.20 -35.56
N ILE A 186 40.01 -21.23 -35.23
CA ILE A 186 40.09 -22.54 -35.86
C ILE A 186 39.75 -22.44 -37.35
N ALA A 187 38.67 -21.77 -37.72
CA ALA A 187 38.24 -21.57 -39.09
C ALA A 187 39.34 -20.86 -39.92
N THR A 188 39.98 -19.85 -39.36
CA THR A 188 41.09 -19.12 -39.98
C THR A 188 42.31 -20.01 -40.19
N ALA A 189 42.71 -20.84 -39.20
CA ALA A 189 43.80 -21.78 -39.32
C ALA A 189 43.56 -22.84 -40.40
N ARG A 190 42.34 -23.35 -40.52
CA ARG A 190 41.94 -24.32 -41.55
C ARG A 190 41.90 -23.69 -42.95
N TYR A 191 41.48 -22.44 -43.09
CA TYR A 191 41.51 -21.74 -44.33
C TYR A 191 42.96 -21.52 -44.84
N THR A 192 43.86 -21.10 -43.96
CA THR A 192 45.29 -20.90 -44.29
C THR A 192 45.98 -22.19 -44.70
N SER A 193 45.54 -23.32 -44.16
CA SER A 193 46.03 -24.67 -44.60
C SER A 193 45.33 -25.19 -45.85
N GLY A 194 44.40 -24.46 -46.45
CA GLY A 194 43.65 -24.88 -47.63
C GLY A 194 42.53 -25.89 -47.36
N SER A 195 42.20 -26.12 -46.06
CA SER A 195 41.24 -27.15 -45.63
C SER A 195 39.81 -26.62 -45.40
N ALA A 196 39.59 -25.31 -45.58
CA ALA A 196 38.27 -24.67 -45.40
C ALA A 196 38.02 -23.59 -46.45
N LYS A 197 36.75 -23.22 -46.64
CA LYS A 197 36.33 -22.15 -47.56
C LYS A 197 36.40 -20.80 -46.87
N HIS A 198 36.52 -19.73 -47.64
CA HIS A 198 36.49 -18.35 -47.08
C HIS A 198 35.17 -18.02 -46.36
N SER A 199 34.07 -18.61 -46.81
CA SER A 199 32.75 -18.48 -46.15
C SER A 199 32.76 -19.00 -44.71
N ASP A 200 33.64 -19.93 -44.37
CA ASP A 200 33.75 -20.54 -43.03
C ASP A 200 34.39 -19.60 -42.01
N ILE A 201 35.07 -18.55 -42.47
CA ILE A 201 35.61 -17.46 -41.63
C ILE A 201 34.59 -16.34 -41.49
N ILE A 202 33.94 -15.95 -42.59
CA ILE A 202 33.02 -14.79 -42.56
C ILE A 202 31.80 -15.04 -41.67
N ARG A 203 31.27 -16.27 -41.64
CA ARG A 203 30.07 -16.59 -40.83
C ARG A 203 30.29 -16.43 -39.34
N PRO A 204 31.34 -17.00 -38.69
CA PRO A 204 31.66 -16.72 -37.32
C PRO A 204 31.87 -15.23 -37.02
N GLN A 205 32.50 -14.47 -37.94
CA GLN A 205 32.68 -13.01 -37.74
C GLN A 205 31.37 -12.25 -37.73
N VAL A 206 30.41 -12.59 -38.59
CA VAL A 206 29.06 -11.97 -38.58
C VAL A 206 28.33 -12.32 -37.29
N GLU A 207 28.41 -13.58 -36.84
CA GLU A 207 27.76 -14.00 -35.63
C GLU A 207 28.39 -13.35 -34.38
N LEU A 208 29.71 -13.23 -34.35
CA LEU A 208 30.44 -12.50 -33.30
C LEU A 208 29.93 -11.03 -33.20
N GLY A 209 29.82 -10.34 -34.35
CA GLY A 209 29.29 -8.98 -34.36
C GLY A 209 27.87 -8.88 -33.77
N LYS A 210 27.00 -9.86 -34.06
CA LYS A 210 25.63 -9.88 -33.47
C LYS A 210 25.66 -10.14 -31.95
N LEU A 211 26.54 -11.08 -31.51
CA LEU A 211 26.67 -11.37 -30.08
C LEU A 211 27.25 -10.21 -29.29
N GLU A 212 28.24 -9.49 -29.88
CA GLU A 212 28.78 -8.27 -29.26
C GLU A 212 27.76 -7.18 -29.15
N ASP A 213 26.93 -6.93 -30.17
CA ASP A 213 25.83 -5.98 -30.13
C ASP A 213 24.79 -6.37 -29.06
N ARG A 214 24.42 -7.65 -29.01
CA ARG A 214 23.53 -8.18 -27.95
C ARG A 214 24.11 -8.00 -26.56
N LEU A 215 25.39 -8.28 -26.36
CA LEU A 215 26.07 -8.10 -25.07
C LEU A 215 26.06 -6.62 -24.64
N ASN A 216 26.34 -5.71 -25.58
CA ASN A 216 26.30 -4.27 -25.33
C ASN A 216 24.89 -3.81 -24.95
N SER A 217 23.87 -4.27 -25.67
CA SER A 217 22.46 -3.98 -25.34
C SER A 217 22.07 -4.49 -23.96
N LEU A 218 22.52 -5.69 -23.56
CA LEU A 218 22.29 -6.22 -22.22
C LEU A 218 23.03 -5.41 -21.14
N LYS A 219 24.28 -5.01 -21.40
CA LYS A 219 25.05 -4.16 -20.47
C LYS A 219 24.40 -2.78 -20.30
N ASP A 220 23.91 -2.18 -21.38
CA ASP A 220 23.24 -0.89 -21.35
C ASP A 220 21.91 -0.94 -20.55
N LEU A 221 21.24 -2.10 -20.55
CA LEU A 221 20.01 -2.31 -19.78
C LEU A 221 20.26 -2.34 -18.25
N LYS A 222 21.49 -2.58 -17.79
CA LYS A 222 21.85 -2.58 -16.36
C LYS A 222 21.43 -1.26 -15.70
N ARG A 223 21.85 -0.12 -16.29
CA ARG A 223 21.63 1.21 -15.71
C ARG A 223 20.15 1.57 -15.52
N PRO A 224 19.26 1.45 -16.52
CA PRO A 224 17.84 1.78 -16.33
C PRO A 224 17.12 0.85 -15.35
N LEU A 225 17.47 -0.45 -15.28
CA LEU A 225 16.89 -1.34 -14.28
C LEU A 225 17.34 -0.99 -12.86
N ALA A 226 18.65 -0.72 -12.68
CA ALA A 226 19.19 -0.27 -11.39
C ALA A 226 18.55 1.06 -10.95
N ALA A 227 18.40 2.04 -11.86
CA ALA A 227 17.75 3.31 -11.55
C ALA A 227 16.28 3.12 -11.13
N ARG A 228 15.55 2.20 -11.78
CA ARG A 228 14.17 1.89 -11.40
C ARG A 228 14.09 1.22 -10.03
N LEU A 229 15.00 0.30 -9.71
CA LEU A 229 15.06 -0.30 -8.38
C LEU A 229 15.43 0.75 -7.33
N ASN A 230 16.44 1.59 -7.59
CA ASN A 230 16.81 2.71 -6.71
C ASN A 230 15.65 3.66 -6.42
N SER A 231 14.77 3.93 -7.41
CA SER A 231 13.60 4.79 -7.18
C SER A 231 12.59 4.20 -6.18
N LEU A 232 12.50 2.87 -6.09
CA LEU A 232 11.64 2.20 -5.09
C LEU A 232 12.27 2.21 -3.69
N LEU A 233 13.60 2.28 -3.62
CA LEU A 233 14.39 2.26 -2.39
C LEU A 233 14.69 3.67 -1.84
N ASP A 234 14.25 4.72 -2.55
CA ASP A 234 14.60 6.14 -2.28
C ASP A 234 16.12 6.40 -2.30
N ASN A 235 16.84 5.67 -3.15
CA ASN A 235 18.27 5.87 -3.40
C ASN A 235 18.50 6.81 -4.60
N PRO A 236 19.69 7.45 -4.71
CA PRO A 236 20.07 8.14 -5.93
C PRO A 236 19.99 7.22 -7.16
N PRO A 237 19.52 7.72 -8.33
CA PRO A 237 19.32 6.87 -9.52
C PRO A 237 20.59 6.19 -10.04
N ASP A 238 21.76 6.74 -9.73
CA ASP A 238 23.09 6.27 -10.13
C ASP A 238 23.79 5.43 -9.05
N ALA A 239 23.13 5.16 -7.92
CA ALA A 239 23.68 4.27 -6.91
C ALA A 239 23.90 2.87 -7.50
N ASP A 240 25.08 2.31 -7.25
CA ASP A 240 25.39 0.97 -7.76
C ASP A 240 24.61 -0.10 -6.99
N ILE A 241 23.98 -0.98 -7.75
CA ILE A 241 23.27 -2.15 -7.24
C ILE A 241 24.04 -3.39 -7.72
N PRO A 242 24.55 -4.23 -6.81
CA PRO A 242 25.19 -5.47 -7.19
C PRO A 242 24.19 -6.42 -7.83
N PHE A 243 24.67 -7.26 -8.75
CA PHE A 243 23.84 -8.32 -9.32
C PHE A 243 23.52 -9.39 -8.27
N PRO A 244 22.26 -9.86 -8.21
CA PRO A 244 21.88 -10.99 -7.38
C PRO A 244 22.65 -12.26 -7.76
N ALA A 245 22.95 -13.12 -6.76
CA ALA A 245 23.75 -14.31 -6.99
C ALA A 245 23.04 -15.36 -7.88
N SER A 246 21.77 -15.67 -7.57
CA SER A 246 20.96 -16.65 -8.32
C SER A 246 19.48 -16.52 -8.03
N VAL A 247 18.64 -17.06 -8.90
CA VAL A 247 17.22 -17.26 -8.68
C VAL A 247 16.95 -18.75 -8.62
N PRO A 248 16.59 -19.32 -7.45
CA PRO A 248 16.23 -20.73 -7.35
C PRO A 248 14.86 -21.01 -7.97
N ALA A 249 14.64 -22.22 -8.43
CA ALA A 249 13.29 -22.67 -8.77
C ALA A 249 12.47 -22.83 -7.48
N MET A 250 11.22 -22.40 -7.49
CA MET A 250 10.36 -22.38 -6.32
C MET A 250 9.06 -23.14 -6.59
N SER A 251 8.61 -23.94 -5.61
CA SER A 251 7.31 -24.60 -5.68
C SER A 251 6.38 -24.16 -4.54
N ILE A 252 5.15 -23.82 -4.89
CA ILE A 252 4.07 -23.53 -3.93
C ILE A 252 3.58 -24.86 -3.37
N THR A 253 3.42 -24.93 -2.05
CA THR A 253 2.96 -26.13 -1.34
C THR A 253 1.42 -26.15 -1.15
N ASP A 254 0.78 -24.98 -1.18
CA ASP A 254 -0.65 -24.82 -0.94
C ASP A 254 -1.50 -25.24 -2.15
N SER A 255 -2.70 -25.74 -1.88
CA SER A 255 -3.69 -26.06 -2.91
C SER A 255 -4.36 -24.80 -3.46
N ASP A 256 -4.90 -24.89 -4.69
CA ASP A 256 -5.63 -23.79 -5.33
C ASP A 256 -6.80 -23.29 -4.48
N ASP A 257 -7.56 -24.20 -3.87
CA ASP A 257 -8.68 -23.85 -2.99
C ASP A 257 -8.20 -23.11 -1.75
N ALA A 258 -7.04 -23.48 -1.18
CA ALA A 258 -6.44 -22.78 -0.05
C ALA A 258 -6.02 -21.34 -0.45
N LEU A 259 -5.41 -21.18 -1.62
CA LEU A 259 -5.02 -19.87 -2.15
C LEU A 259 -6.23 -18.96 -2.40
N VAL A 260 -7.34 -19.51 -2.91
CA VAL A 260 -8.60 -18.75 -3.08
C VAL A 260 -9.18 -18.34 -1.73
N ALA A 261 -9.15 -19.22 -0.72
CA ALA A 261 -9.60 -18.88 0.63
C ALA A 261 -8.74 -17.78 1.25
N MET A 262 -7.42 -17.89 1.16
CA MET A 262 -6.48 -16.85 1.63
C MET A 262 -6.71 -15.51 0.93
N LEU A 263 -6.95 -15.50 -0.40
CA LEU A 263 -7.28 -14.29 -1.14
C LEU A 263 -8.53 -13.62 -0.57
N ASP A 264 -9.59 -14.38 -0.33
CA ASP A 264 -10.84 -13.83 0.19
C ASP A 264 -10.70 -13.26 1.60
N GLU A 265 -9.83 -13.83 2.44
CA GLU A 265 -9.65 -13.44 3.84
C GLU A 265 -8.58 -12.35 4.03
N SER A 266 -7.49 -12.38 3.24
CA SER A 266 -6.29 -11.61 3.53
C SER A 266 -6.01 -10.49 2.54
N ASN A 267 -6.74 -10.40 1.42
CA ASN A 267 -6.45 -9.37 0.41
C ASN A 267 -6.87 -7.97 0.91
N PRO A 268 -5.93 -7.01 1.04
CA PRO A 268 -6.23 -5.69 1.59
C PRO A 268 -7.14 -4.84 0.70
N GLN A 269 -7.24 -5.13 -0.60
CA GLN A 269 -8.17 -4.43 -1.49
C GLN A 269 -9.63 -4.86 -1.22
N LEU A 270 -9.87 -6.13 -0.82
CA LEU A 270 -11.17 -6.60 -0.37
C LEU A 270 -11.50 -6.00 1.01
N ALA A 271 -10.56 -6.05 1.94
CA ALA A 271 -10.69 -5.44 3.26
C ALA A 271 -11.03 -3.93 3.15
N TYR A 272 -10.47 -3.19 2.20
CA TYR A 272 -10.85 -1.80 1.94
C TYR A 272 -12.35 -1.64 1.64
N TRP A 273 -12.94 -2.48 0.79
CA TRP A 273 -14.36 -2.38 0.48
C TRP A 273 -15.26 -2.78 1.65
N GLU A 274 -14.79 -3.67 2.52
CA GLU A 274 -15.49 -4.00 3.79
C GLU A 274 -15.51 -2.78 4.73
N THR A 275 -14.40 -2.05 4.84
CA THR A 275 -14.35 -0.82 5.64
C THR A 275 -15.24 0.27 5.04
N VAL A 276 -15.30 0.40 3.70
CA VAL A 276 -16.22 1.32 3.02
C VAL A 276 -17.66 0.97 3.32
N LEU A 277 -18.02 -0.33 3.26
CA LEU A 277 -19.35 -0.81 3.61
C LEU A 277 -19.73 -0.42 5.05
N ALA A 278 -18.87 -0.75 6.01
CA ALA A 278 -19.10 -0.43 7.42
C ALA A 278 -19.17 1.08 7.70
N ARG A 279 -18.41 1.90 6.95
CA ARG A 279 -18.48 3.37 7.00
C ARG A 279 -19.84 3.87 6.52
N GLU A 280 -20.35 3.36 5.39
CA GLU A 280 -21.64 3.81 4.85
C GLU A 280 -22.81 3.33 5.72
N GLU A 281 -22.69 2.18 6.39
CA GLU A 281 -23.66 1.73 7.42
C GLU A 281 -23.69 2.68 8.62
N ALA A 282 -22.51 3.10 9.11
CA ALA A 282 -22.43 4.14 10.15
C ALA A 282 -22.95 5.50 9.66
N GLY A 283 -22.74 5.82 8.38
CA GLY A 283 -23.28 7.02 7.72
C GLY A 283 -24.83 7.02 7.68
N ARG A 284 -25.44 5.87 7.40
CA ARG A 284 -26.89 5.70 7.47
C ARG A 284 -27.42 5.91 8.90
N ASP A 285 -26.76 5.30 9.90
CA ASP A 285 -27.11 5.51 11.30
C ASP A 285 -27.08 7.01 11.69
N LEU A 286 -26.10 7.76 11.16
CA LEU A 286 -26.01 9.20 11.36
C LEU A 286 -27.16 9.94 10.69
N ALA A 287 -27.47 9.62 9.43
CA ALA A 287 -28.58 10.22 8.68
C ALA A 287 -29.93 9.97 9.36
N GLU A 288 -30.17 8.77 9.90
CA GLU A 288 -31.36 8.44 10.68
C GLU A 288 -31.45 9.26 11.98
N ARG A 289 -30.32 9.57 12.64
CA ARG A 289 -30.28 10.41 13.84
C ARG A 289 -30.49 11.89 13.54
N ASP A 290 -30.30 12.33 12.30
CA ASP A 290 -30.55 13.71 11.90
C ASP A 290 -32.04 14.08 11.81
N TYR A 291 -32.94 13.11 11.98
CA TYR A 291 -34.35 13.37 12.23
C TYR A 291 -34.64 13.93 13.63
N TYR A 292 -33.69 13.81 14.58
CA TYR A 292 -33.85 14.28 15.96
C TYR A 292 -33.18 15.63 16.16
N PRO A 293 -33.78 16.51 17.00
CA PRO A 293 -33.27 17.85 17.27
C PRO A 293 -31.99 17.80 18.12
N ASP A 294 -31.08 18.73 17.85
CA ASP A 294 -29.94 19.02 18.71
C ASP A 294 -30.37 20.09 19.73
N PHE A 295 -29.78 20.03 20.93
CA PHE A 295 -30.10 20.98 22.02
C PHE A 295 -28.95 21.96 22.22
N THR A 296 -29.27 23.19 22.59
CA THR A 296 -28.30 24.19 23.00
C THR A 296 -28.75 24.82 24.32
N PHE A 297 -27.89 24.72 25.32
CA PHE A 297 -28.09 25.35 26.60
C PHE A 297 -27.24 26.61 26.69
N GLY A 298 -27.82 27.69 27.24
CA GLY A 298 -27.12 28.95 27.38
C GLY A 298 -27.40 29.61 28.72
N LEU A 299 -26.46 30.42 29.15
CA LEU A 299 -26.58 31.30 30.31
C LEU A 299 -26.16 32.70 29.86
N ASP A 300 -27.07 33.63 29.98
CA ASP A 300 -26.89 35.05 29.64
C ASP A 300 -26.95 35.90 30.88
N VAL A 301 -26.04 36.87 31.00
CA VAL A 301 -26.04 37.89 32.04
C VAL A 301 -26.15 39.25 31.35
N THR A 302 -27.10 40.07 31.76
CA THR A 302 -27.26 41.43 31.24
C THR A 302 -26.79 42.42 32.29
N GLU A 303 -25.83 43.25 31.97
CA GLU A 303 -25.36 44.33 32.84
C GLU A 303 -26.30 45.54 32.69
N VAL A 304 -26.84 45.98 33.82
CA VAL A 304 -27.73 47.14 33.88
C VAL A 304 -27.16 48.21 34.81
N ASP A 305 -27.32 49.46 34.41
CA ASP A 305 -27.00 50.59 35.26
C ASP A 305 -28.13 50.84 36.32
N LYS A 306 -27.90 51.75 37.24
CA LYS A 306 -28.88 52.08 38.23
C LYS A 306 -30.14 52.67 37.59
N ALA A 307 -31.33 52.35 38.16
CA ALA A 307 -32.58 52.85 37.70
C ALA A 307 -32.65 54.38 37.83
N ARG A 308 -33.35 55.03 36.92
CA ARG A 308 -33.59 56.53 36.98
C ARG A 308 -34.37 56.95 38.20
N ASN A 309 -35.21 56.04 38.70
CA ASN A 309 -36.01 56.34 39.94
C ASN A 309 -35.36 55.58 41.11
N PRO A 310 -34.75 56.27 42.09
CA PRO A 310 -34.10 55.62 43.22
C PRO A 310 -35.17 54.93 44.14
N GLY A 311 -34.77 53.75 44.69
CA GLY A 311 -35.61 53.01 45.61
C GLY A 311 -36.44 51.89 44.96
N VAL A 312 -36.22 51.58 43.69
CA VAL A 312 -36.88 50.46 43.03
C VAL A 312 -36.19 49.16 43.50
N MET A 313 -36.99 48.17 43.88
CA MET A 313 -36.49 46.83 44.23
C MET A 313 -35.75 46.24 43.05
N GLY A 314 -34.45 45.84 43.24
CA GLY A 314 -33.57 45.34 42.18
C GLY A 314 -32.83 46.41 41.38
N ASP A 315 -32.64 47.64 41.97
CA ASP A 315 -31.87 48.73 41.35
C ASP A 315 -30.43 48.38 41.08
N GLY A 316 -30.07 48.23 39.77
CA GLY A 316 -28.76 47.84 39.30
C GLY A 316 -28.42 46.34 39.44
N ASP A 317 -29.40 45.51 39.76
CA ASP A 317 -29.22 44.05 39.77
C ASP A 317 -29.14 43.51 38.33
N ASN A 318 -28.07 42.79 38.03
CA ASN A 318 -27.86 42.21 36.71
C ASN A 318 -28.76 40.96 36.53
N PRO A 319 -29.73 40.96 35.64
CA PRO A 319 -30.55 39.78 35.40
C PRO A 319 -29.75 38.66 34.73
N VAL A 320 -29.93 37.43 35.24
CA VAL A 320 -29.36 36.18 34.69
C VAL A 320 -30.51 35.42 34.06
N MET A 321 -30.29 34.97 32.82
CA MET A 321 -31.28 34.21 32.06
C MET A 321 -30.65 32.87 31.60
N ALA A 322 -31.25 31.74 32.00
CA ALA A 322 -30.98 30.46 31.43
C ALA A 322 -31.79 30.25 30.16
N THR A 323 -31.17 29.82 29.09
CA THR A 323 -31.81 29.58 27.79
C THR A 323 -31.64 28.13 27.39
N MET A 324 -32.66 27.56 26.79
CA MET A 324 -32.60 26.27 26.08
C MET A 324 -33.23 26.47 24.72
N SER A 325 -32.49 26.08 23.69
CA SER A 325 -33.00 26.09 22.31
C SER A 325 -32.74 24.74 21.65
N PHE A 326 -33.52 24.40 20.65
CA PHE A 326 -33.38 23.21 19.84
C PHE A 326 -33.75 23.53 18.39
N ASN A 327 -33.09 22.88 17.47
CA ASN A 327 -33.44 22.96 16.06
C ASN A 327 -34.62 22.04 15.77
N VAL A 328 -35.61 22.55 15.02
CA VAL A 328 -36.78 21.78 14.61
C VAL A 328 -36.54 21.23 13.20
N PRO A 329 -36.44 19.92 13.01
CA PRO A 329 -36.19 19.30 11.71
C PRO A 329 -37.45 19.33 10.84
N LEU A 330 -37.69 20.43 10.11
CA LEU A 330 -38.89 20.61 9.27
C LEU A 330 -38.75 20.00 7.86
N TRP A 331 -37.53 19.88 7.34
CA TRP A 331 -37.26 19.45 5.96
C TRP A 331 -37.11 17.93 5.88
N PHE A 332 -38.20 17.19 6.05
CA PHE A 332 -38.18 15.71 6.08
C PHE A 332 -37.71 15.10 4.77
N GLY A 333 -38.10 15.65 3.61
CA GLY A 333 -37.65 15.15 2.32
C GLY A 333 -36.13 15.19 2.11
N ALA A 334 -35.44 16.20 2.67
CA ALA A 334 -33.99 16.27 2.62
C ALA A 334 -33.31 15.16 3.47
N ARG A 335 -33.93 14.80 4.59
CA ARG A 335 -33.44 13.72 5.49
C ARG A 335 -33.70 12.34 4.89
N GLU A 336 -34.90 12.16 4.33
CA GLU A 336 -35.23 10.93 3.58
C GLU A 336 -34.23 10.71 2.46
N ALA A 337 -33.95 11.73 1.65
CA ALA A 337 -32.94 11.68 0.60
C ALA A 337 -31.52 11.33 1.13
N ALA A 338 -31.15 11.81 2.34
CA ALA A 338 -29.85 11.47 2.94
C ALA A 338 -29.79 9.98 3.37
N VAL A 339 -30.89 9.42 3.88
CA VAL A 339 -30.97 7.99 4.20
C VAL A 339 -30.94 7.15 2.92
N GLU A 340 -31.70 7.53 1.88
CA GLU A 340 -31.69 6.87 0.57
C GLU A 340 -30.31 6.94 -0.10
N GLU A 341 -29.63 8.09 -0.01
CA GLU A 341 -28.25 8.24 -0.48
C GLU A 341 -27.32 7.25 0.21
N SER A 342 -27.37 7.15 1.53
CA SER A 342 -26.56 6.21 2.30
C SER A 342 -26.86 4.75 1.91
N GLN A 343 -28.14 4.42 1.71
CA GLN A 343 -28.57 3.10 1.26
C GLN A 343 -28.02 2.77 -0.16
N ALA A 344 -28.05 3.74 -1.07
CA ALA A 344 -27.47 3.57 -2.40
C ALA A 344 -25.95 3.36 -2.35
N LYS A 345 -25.24 4.08 -1.46
CA LYS A 345 -23.80 3.90 -1.23
C LYS A 345 -23.47 2.52 -0.66
N ILE A 346 -24.25 2.01 0.28
CA ILE A 346 -24.13 0.64 0.83
C ILE A 346 -24.25 -0.39 -0.30
N ILE A 347 -25.28 -0.27 -1.16
CA ILE A 347 -25.48 -1.18 -2.30
C ILE A 347 -24.28 -1.07 -3.26
N SER A 348 -23.83 0.13 -3.57
CA SER A 348 -22.66 0.38 -4.43
C SER A 348 -21.41 -0.30 -3.87
N ALA A 349 -21.11 -0.13 -2.57
CA ALA A 349 -19.96 -0.73 -1.92
C ALA A 349 -20.01 -2.27 -1.98
N LYS A 350 -21.19 -2.88 -1.70
CA LYS A 350 -21.39 -4.34 -1.82
C LYS A 350 -21.12 -4.84 -3.24
N ARG A 351 -21.62 -4.13 -4.25
CA ARG A 351 -21.42 -4.50 -5.66
C ARG A 351 -19.95 -4.35 -6.08
N SER A 352 -19.29 -3.30 -5.63
CA SER A 352 -17.85 -3.09 -5.88
C SER A 352 -16.99 -4.17 -5.24
N HIS A 353 -17.27 -4.54 -3.99
CA HIS A 353 -16.61 -5.66 -3.32
C HIS A 353 -16.76 -6.97 -4.10
N MET A 354 -18.00 -7.34 -4.45
CA MET A 354 -18.29 -8.57 -5.23
C MET A 354 -17.63 -8.54 -6.62
N GLY A 355 -17.62 -7.38 -7.28
CA GLY A 355 -16.96 -7.20 -8.58
C GLY A 355 -15.45 -7.39 -8.48
N LEU A 356 -14.82 -6.78 -7.49
CA LEU A 356 -13.39 -6.91 -7.23
C LEU A 356 -13.02 -8.36 -6.87
N GLN A 357 -13.78 -9.01 -5.99
CA GLN A 357 -13.53 -10.39 -5.60
C GLN A 357 -13.51 -11.34 -6.82
N ARG A 358 -14.48 -11.21 -7.72
CA ARG A 358 -14.52 -12.01 -8.96
C ARG A 358 -13.32 -11.73 -9.86
N LYS A 359 -12.91 -10.45 -9.97
CA LYS A 359 -11.75 -10.06 -10.76
C LYS A 359 -10.47 -10.65 -10.17
N LEU A 360 -10.25 -10.51 -8.86
CA LEU A 360 -9.05 -11.02 -8.20
C LEU A 360 -8.94 -12.54 -8.30
N ARG A 361 -10.05 -13.27 -8.19
CA ARG A 361 -10.06 -14.73 -8.41
C ARG A 361 -9.69 -15.11 -9.85
N ALA A 362 -10.19 -14.37 -10.85
CA ALA A 362 -9.79 -14.60 -12.24
C ALA A 362 -8.32 -14.24 -12.51
N ASP A 363 -7.81 -13.18 -11.88
CA ASP A 363 -6.41 -12.80 -11.97
C ASP A 363 -5.50 -13.84 -11.29
N LEU A 364 -5.94 -14.43 -10.15
CA LEU A 364 -5.25 -15.53 -9.47
C LEU A 364 -5.16 -16.78 -10.35
N GLU A 365 -6.24 -17.20 -10.99
CA GLU A 365 -6.25 -18.33 -11.92
C GLU A 365 -5.26 -18.14 -13.07
N LEU A 366 -5.22 -16.93 -13.64
CA LEU A 366 -4.26 -16.60 -14.70
C LEU A 366 -2.81 -16.61 -14.18
N ALA A 367 -2.57 -16.10 -12.97
CA ALA A 367 -1.25 -16.09 -12.35
C ALA A 367 -0.76 -17.53 -12.06
N LEU A 368 -1.63 -18.38 -11.52
CA LEU A 368 -1.36 -19.81 -11.28
C LEU A 368 -1.04 -20.56 -12.58
N TYR A 369 -1.82 -20.32 -13.63
CA TYR A 369 -1.51 -20.90 -14.95
C TYR A 369 -0.10 -20.51 -15.42
N LYS A 370 0.23 -19.21 -15.39
CA LYS A 370 1.55 -18.70 -15.81
C LYS A 370 2.69 -19.24 -14.96
N TYR A 371 2.46 -19.34 -13.65
CA TYR A 371 3.42 -19.91 -12.71
C TYR A 371 3.73 -21.38 -13.03
N ARG A 372 2.71 -22.20 -13.26
CA ARG A 372 2.85 -23.62 -13.62
C ARG A 372 3.47 -23.82 -15.01
N ASP A 373 3.11 -22.96 -15.97
CA ASP A 373 3.71 -22.98 -17.30
C ASP A 373 5.22 -22.67 -17.23
N ALA A 374 5.64 -21.68 -16.41
CA ALA A 374 7.05 -21.40 -16.18
C ALA A 374 7.77 -22.58 -15.51
N GLY A 375 7.17 -23.21 -14.50
CA GLY A 375 7.73 -24.42 -13.85
C GLY A 375 7.92 -25.58 -14.82
N ARG A 376 6.91 -25.87 -15.63
CA ARG A 376 7.01 -26.91 -16.68
C ARG A 376 8.13 -26.60 -17.70
N LYS A 377 8.30 -25.33 -18.06
CA LYS A 377 9.40 -24.90 -18.94
C LYS A 377 10.77 -25.08 -18.29
N ILE A 378 10.89 -24.74 -16.99
CA ILE A 378 12.13 -24.97 -16.23
C ILE A 378 12.54 -26.43 -16.29
N ASP A 379 11.62 -27.34 -15.98
CA ASP A 379 11.89 -28.79 -16.01
C ASP A 379 12.27 -29.28 -17.42
N LEU A 380 11.54 -28.84 -18.45
CA LEU A 380 11.80 -29.18 -19.83
C LEU A 380 13.19 -28.71 -20.27
N TYR A 381 13.57 -27.49 -19.98
CA TYR A 381 14.87 -26.94 -20.37
C TYR A 381 15.99 -27.58 -19.56
N ARG A 382 15.86 -27.70 -18.25
CA ARG A 382 16.86 -28.26 -17.36
C ARG A 382 17.15 -29.75 -17.66
N ASP A 383 16.09 -30.53 -17.77
CA ASP A 383 16.24 -32.02 -17.77
C ASP A 383 16.31 -32.60 -19.18
N THR A 384 15.93 -31.83 -20.20
CA THR A 384 15.82 -32.40 -21.55
C THR A 384 16.53 -31.56 -22.61
N LEU A 385 16.15 -30.29 -22.78
CA LEU A 385 16.57 -29.54 -23.98
C LEU A 385 18.00 -29.04 -23.89
N VAL A 386 18.42 -28.46 -22.76
CA VAL A 386 19.80 -27.97 -22.56
C VAL A 386 20.80 -29.13 -22.62
N PRO A 387 20.63 -30.26 -21.90
CA PRO A 387 21.58 -31.41 -22.02
C PRO A 387 21.66 -31.97 -23.42
N LYS A 388 20.56 -32.05 -24.17
CA LYS A 388 20.56 -32.53 -25.55
C LYS A 388 21.26 -31.57 -26.50
N ALA A 389 21.08 -30.25 -26.31
CA ALA A 389 21.76 -29.24 -27.11
C ALA A 389 23.26 -29.23 -26.82
N GLU A 390 23.70 -29.43 -25.57
CA GLU A 390 25.10 -29.56 -25.19
C GLU A 390 25.73 -30.80 -25.82
N GLN A 391 25.01 -31.93 -25.79
CA GLN A 391 25.46 -33.13 -26.46
C GLN A 391 25.57 -32.93 -27.98
N SER A 392 24.56 -32.27 -28.61
CA SER A 392 24.57 -31.97 -30.04
C SER A 392 25.75 -31.08 -30.42
N LEU A 393 25.97 -30.00 -29.66
CA LEU A 393 27.12 -29.12 -29.89
C LEU A 393 28.46 -29.87 -29.78
N GLY A 394 28.60 -30.77 -28.78
CA GLY A 394 29.78 -31.57 -28.61
C GLY A 394 30.08 -32.45 -29.87
N VAL A 395 29.07 -33.15 -30.39
CA VAL A 395 29.21 -33.98 -31.60
C VAL A 395 29.54 -33.15 -32.84
N VAL A 396 28.84 -32.00 -33.04
CA VAL A 396 29.07 -31.11 -34.16
C VAL A 396 30.45 -30.46 -34.08
N MET A 397 30.90 -30.09 -32.87
CA MET A 397 32.23 -29.55 -32.62
C MET A 397 33.33 -30.56 -32.99
N GLU A 398 33.20 -31.83 -32.58
CA GLU A 398 34.15 -32.90 -32.95
C GLU A 398 34.17 -33.10 -34.47
N GLY A 399 33.01 -33.17 -35.14
CA GLY A 399 32.91 -33.23 -36.58
C GLY A 399 33.55 -32.03 -37.27
N PHE A 400 33.38 -30.83 -36.77
CA PHE A 400 34.04 -29.63 -37.29
C PHE A 400 35.56 -29.72 -37.11
N MET A 401 36.07 -30.14 -35.96
CA MET A 401 37.50 -30.27 -35.68
C MET A 401 38.17 -31.32 -36.56
N THR A 402 37.49 -32.43 -36.84
CA THR A 402 37.99 -33.52 -37.71
C THR A 402 37.82 -33.23 -39.20
N GLY A 403 37.12 -32.19 -39.59
CA GLY A 403 36.92 -31.79 -40.97
C GLY A 403 35.70 -32.42 -41.67
N THR A 404 34.88 -33.16 -40.95
CA THR A 404 33.65 -33.80 -41.46
C THR A 404 32.40 -32.91 -41.30
N GLY A 405 32.41 -31.92 -40.35
CA GLY A 405 31.35 -30.99 -40.12
C GLY A 405 31.55 -29.61 -40.77
N THR A 406 30.49 -28.84 -40.89
CA THR A 406 30.51 -27.47 -41.46
C THR A 406 30.48 -26.41 -40.35
N SER A 407 31.01 -25.22 -40.65
CA SER A 407 30.88 -24.07 -39.73
C SER A 407 29.43 -23.62 -39.53
N LEU A 408 28.56 -23.91 -40.49
CA LEU A 408 27.14 -23.61 -40.40
C LEU A 408 26.45 -24.45 -39.31
N ASP A 409 26.65 -25.78 -39.36
CA ASP A 409 26.06 -26.69 -38.37
C ASP A 409 26.52 -26.36 -36.96
N LEU A 410 27.78 -25.93 -36.83
CA LEU A 410 28.37 -25.57 -35.56
C LEU A 410 27.74 -24.27 -34.98
N ILE A 411 27.62 -23.22 -35.82
CA ILE A 411 26.99 -21.96 -35.40
C ILE A 411 25.52 -22.18 -35.04
N ASP A 412 24.78 -22.97 -35.81
CA ASP A 412 23.38 -23.30 -35.57
C ASP A 412 23.18 -24.07 -34.25
N SER A 413 24.03 -25.05 -33.99
CA SER A 413 24.00 -25.81 -32.72
C SER A 413 24.34 -24.95 -31.54
N GLU A 414 25.26 -24.01 -31.69
CA GLU A 414 25.71 -23.09 -30.66
C GLU A 414 24.61 -22.02 -30.37
N GLN A 415 24.02 -21.42 -31.40
CA GLN A 415 22.88 -20.51 -31.24
C GLN A 415 21.71 -21.20 -30.54
N THR A 416 21.40 -22.45 -30.90
CA THR A 416 20.36 -23.25 -30.26
C THR A 416 20.64 -23.42 -28.77
N LEU A 417 21.88 -23.79 -28.39
CA LEU A 417 22.24 -23.92 -26.98
C LEU A 417 22.14 -22.59 -26.20
N LEU A 418 22.63 -21.48 -26.81
CA LEU A 418 22.52 -20.14 -26.23
C LEU A 418 21.07 -19.79 -25.97
N GLU A 419 20.17 -19.94 -26.95
CA GLU A 419 18.75 -19.63 -26.81
C GLU A 419 18.08 -20.48 -25.74
N LEU A 420 18.38 -21.77 -25.66
CA LEU A 420 17.82 -22.67 -24.65
C LEU A 420 18.34 -22.34 -23.24
N LYS A 421 19.61 -22.00 -23.07
CA LYS A 421 20.14 -21.54 -21.78
C LYS A 421 19.48 -20.23 -21.34
N LEU A 422 19.35 -19.26 -22.23
CA LEU A 422 18.67 -18.00 -21.93
C LEU A 422 17.18 -18.20 -21.62
N ALA A 423 16.50 -19.09 -22.35
CA ALA A 423 15.11 -19.43 -22.10
C ALA A 423 14.91 -20.12 -20.74
N TYR A 424 15.86 -20.97 -20.31
CA TYR A 424 15.86 -21.56 -18.97
C TYR A 424 15.91 -20.51 -17.87
N TYR A 425 16.89 -19.60 -17.91
CA TYR A 425 17.01 -18.54 -16.89
C TYR A 425 15.87 -17.53 -16.95
N ARG A 426 15.31 -17.27 -18.14
CA ARG A 426 14.08 -16.48 -18.30
C ARG A 426 12.91 -17.15 -17.60
N ALA A 427 12.74 -18.47 -17.77
CA ALA A 427 11.68 -19.22 -17.13
C ALA A 427 11.79 -19.21 -15.58
N LEU A 428 13.03 -19.27 -15.03
CA LEU A 428 13.27 -19.11 -13.60
C LEU A 428 12.83 -17.73 -13.08
N ALA A 429 13.24 -16.67 -13.76
CA ALA A 429 12.84 -15.31 -13.39
C ALA A 429 11.33 -15.11 -13.53
N ASP A 430 10.72 -15.63 -14.59
CA ASP A 430 9.26 -15.57 -14.80
C ASP A 430 8.52 -16.32 -13.69
N GLN A 431 8.94 -17.52 -13.29
CA GLN A 431 8.33 -18.27 -12.21
C GLN A 431 8.35 -17.47 -10.89
N ALA A 432 9.51 -16.91 -10.54
CA ALA A 432 9.67 -16.12 -9.33
C ALA A 432 8.82 -14.83 -9.35
N GLN A 433 8.71 -14.16 -10.50
CA GLN A 433 7.84 -13.00 -10.67
C GLN A 433 6.35 -13.38 -10.54
N ARG A 434 5.93 -14.54 -11.08
CA ARG A 434 4.54 -15.03 -10.96
C ARG A 434 4.22 -15.44 -9.53
N LEU A 435 5.16 -16.03 -8.81
CA LEU A 435 4.99 -16.29 -7.38
C LEU A 435 4.74 -14.99 -6.61
N ALA A 436 5.52 -13.95 -6.85
CA ALA A 436 5.32 -12.65 -6.22
C ALA A 436 3.96 -12.01 -6.58
N GLU A 437 3.46 -12.23 -7.81
CA GLU A 437 2.11 -11.81 -8.20
C GLU A 437 1.03 -12.58 -7.41
N ILE A 438 1.19 -13.90 -7.27
CA ILE A 438 0.26 -14.74 -6.48
C ILE A 438 0.23 -14.28 -5.02
N GLU A 439 1.39 -14.09 -4.39
CA GLU A 439 1.49 -13.57 -3.01
C GLU A 439 0.78 -12.22 -2.84
N THR A 440 0.92 -11.33 -3.82
CA THR A 440 0.24 -10.02 -3.80
C THR A 440 -1.29 -10.16 -3.95
N LEU A 441 -1.77 -11.10 -4.78
CA LEU A 441 -3.19 -11.37 -4.96
C LEU A 441 -3.79 -12.04 -3.73
N VAL A 442 -3.07 -12.98 -3.12
CA VAL A 442 -3.49 -13.66 -1.88
C VAL A 442 -3.40 -12.74 -0.67
N GLY A 443 -2.48 -11.76 -0.68
CA GLY A 443 -2.29 -10.79 0.41
C GLY A 443 -1.29 -11.24 1.48
N VAL A 444 -0.69 -12.42 1.34
CA VAL A 444 0.28 -12.99 2.29
C VAL A 444 1.44 -13.63 1.54
N GLU A 445 2.59 -13.75 2.22
CA GLU A 445 3.73 -14.49 1.73
C GLU A 445 3.45 -15.99 1.81
N LEU A 446 3.78 -16.73 0.73
CA LEU A 446 3.49 -18.14 0.63
C LEU A 446 4.68 -19.02 1.05
N PRO A 447 4.46 -20.14 1.72
CA PRO A 447 5.49 -21.13 1.96
C PRO A 447 5.90 -21.77 0.63
N CYS A 448 7.22 -21.74 0.35
CA CYS A 448 7.78 -22.29 -0.88
C CYS A 448 8.92 -23.25 -0.59
N GLU A 449 8.98 -24.32 -1.36
CA GLU A 449 10.14 -25.21 -1.40
C GLU A 449 11.08 -24.77 -2.51
N PHE A 450 12.39 -24.79 -2.24
CA PHE A 450 13.44 -24.40 -3.18
C PHE A 450 14.04 -25.65 -3.83
N HIS A 451 14.16 -25.63 -5.15
CA HIS A 451 14.81 -26.67 -5.92
C HIS A 451 16.10 -26.11 -6.53
N GLY A 452 17.17 -26.91 -6.52
CA GLY A 452 18.52 -26.48 -6.95
C GLY A 452 18.56 -25.95 -8.39
N SER A 453 19.39 -24.93 -8.61
CA SER A 453 19.72 -24.43 -9.94
C SER A 453 20.71 -25.37 -10.65
N LEU A 454 20.78 -25.30 -12.01
CA LEU A 454 21.72 -26.07 -12.85
C LEU A 454 23.23 -25.87 -12.51
N LEU A 455 23.55 -24.91 -11.63
CA LEU A 455 24.92 -24.56 -11.30
C LEU A 455 25.20 -24.69 -9.79
N SER A 456 25.17 -25.89 -9.23
CA SER A 456 26.14 -26.24 -8.18
C SER A 456 27.40 -26.75 -8.87
N LYS A 457 28.25 -25.88 -9.36
CA LYS A 457 29.66 -26.18 -9.55
C LYS A 457 30.30 -26.20 -8.16
N ASP A 458 30.11 -27.31 -7.45
CA ASP A 458 30.95 -27.78 -6.36
C ASP A 458 30.72 -29.28 -6.25
N GLN A 459 31.37 -30.01 -7.18
CA GLN A 459 31.94 -31.33 -7.01
C GLN A 459 33.11 -31.49 -7.96
#